data_c59c7a265452411f136ee7fe927d3989
#
_entry.id   c59c7a265452411f136ee7fe927d3989
#
_cell.length_a   1.000
_cell.length_b   1.000
_cell.length_c   1.000
_cell.angle_alpha   90.00
_cell.angle_beta   90.00
_cell.angle_gamma   90.00
#
_symmetry.space_group_name_H-M   'P 1'
#
loop_
_entity.id
_entity.type
_entity.pdbx_description
1 polymer ?
#
loop_
_entity_poly.entity_id
_entity_poly.type
_entity_poly.pdbx_seq_one_letter_code
_entity_poly.pdbx_strand_id
1 'polypeptide(L)'
;LEYYYINYNVAVSEDYEGFPKSKTRRVLTEADAGVSVHLDGLQAVSYARIRKLDNDIQRGSRQRILLQALLNKMMENITPSTLMSLAVTLIPNTSTNLDVPTILQLGTKFLAAGDFSLSEFSVPVENSWKYETKQDSSVITFDAARNVQALHEYIYGEYIPAAAE
;
A
#
# COMPACT_ATOMS: atom_id res chain seq x y z
N LEU A 1 12.41 15.99 -0.57
CA LEU A 1 11.18 16.65 -1.05
C LEU A 1 9.89 15.99 -0.54
N GLU A 2 9.89 14.71 -0.12
CA GLU A 2 8.69 14.04 0.38
C GLU A 2 8.08 14.76 1.59
N TYR A 3 8.90 15.22 2.54
CA TYR A 3 8.46 16.01 3.70
C TYR A 3 7.61 17.22 3.30
N TYR A 4 7.99 17.92 2.24
CA TYR A 4 7.25 19.07 1.71
C TYR A 4 5.86 18.64 1.19
N TYR A 5 5.80 17.57 0.40
CA TYR A 5 4.52 17.10 -0.14
C TYR A 5 3.61 16.49 0.92
N ILE A 6 4.18 15.87 1.97
CA ILE A 6 3.39 15.42 3.12
C ILE A 6 2.71 16.61 3.78
N ASN A 7 3.46 17.65 4.13
CA ASN A 7 2.92 18.86 4.75
C ASN A 7 1.89 19.56 3.85
N TYR A 8 2.16 19.63 2.55
CA TYR A 8 1.23 20.20 1.56
C TYR A 8 -0.09 19.42 1.52
N ASN A 9 -0.04 18.10 1.42
CA ASN A 9 -1.23 17.26 1.38
C ASN A 9 -2.01 17.30 2.70
N VAL A 10 -1.33 17.39 3.83
CA VAL A 10 -1.96 17.60 5.14
C VAL A 10 -2.74 18.91 5.16
N ALA A 11 -2.12 20.01 4.73
CA ALA A 11 -2.78 21.31 4.69
C ALA A 11 -3.99 21.30 3.75
N VAL A 12 -3.90 20.68 2.58
CA VAL A 12 -5.03 20.51 1.65
C VAL A 12 -6.16 19.72 2.30
N SER A 13 -5.87 18.61 2.98
CA SER A 13 -6.89 17.80 3.65
C SER A 13 -7.56 18.54 4.81
N GLU A 14 -6.82 19.33 5.58
CA GLU A 14 -7.37 20.14 6.67
C GLU A 14 -8.20 21.32 6.14
N ASP A 15 -7.77 22.00 5.11
CA ASP A 15 -8.39 23.23 4.63
C ASP A 15 -9.57 22.97 3.67
N TYR A 16 -9.50 21.95 2.83
CA TYR A 16 -10.49 21.69 1.77
C TYR A 16 -11.30 20.40 1.96
N GLU A 17 -10.75 19.37 2.62
CA GLU A 17 -11.44 18.10 2.85
C GLU A 17 -12.10 18.03 4.24
N GLY A 18 -11.95 19.06 5.09
CA GLY A 18 -12.59 19.17 6.38
C GLY A 18 -12.02 18.27 7.48
N PHE A 19 -10.79 17.79 7.31
CA PHE A 19 -10.10 17.04 8.37
C PHE A 19 -9.75 17.99 9.54
N PRO A 20 -9.88 17.52 10.79
CA PRO A 20 -9.61 18.37 11.95
C PRO A 20 -8.12 18.73 12.04
N LYS A 21 -7.85 20.03 12.25
CA LYS A 21 -6.49 20.53 12.49
C LYS A 21 -5.97 20.01 13.83
N SER A 22 -4.82 19.37 13.81
CA SER A 22 -4.14 18.89 15.02
C SER A 22 -3.12 19.91 15.51
N LYS A 23 -3.28 20.37 16.76
CA LYS A 23 -2.31 21.27 17.40
C LYS A 23 -1.00 20.58 17.79
N THR A 24 -0.98 19.26 17.83
CA THR A 24 0.17 18.45 18.24
C THR A 24 0.94 17.84 17.06
N ARG A 25 0.43 18.01 15.83
CA ARG A 25 1.09 17.49 14.64
C ARG A 25 2.37 18.26 14.37
N ARG A 26 3.47 17.53 14.32
CA ARG A 26 4.77 18.08 13.96
C ARG A 26 4.83 18.34 12.45
N VAL A 27 5.23 19.53 12.05
CA VAL A 27 5.57 19.82 10.65
C VAL A 27 6.91 19.16 10.33
N LEU A 28 6.94 18.42 9.23
CA LEU A 28 8.17 17.78 8.76
C LEU A 28 9.09 18.78 8.08
N THR A 29 10.39 18.59 8.23
CA THR A 29 11.42 19.49 7.71
C THR A 29 12.46 18.72 6.90
N GLU A 30 13.39 19.41 6.28
CA GLU A 30 14.49 18.79 5.55
C GLU A 30 15.37 17.90 6.46
N ALA A 31 15.48 18.22 7.73
CA ALA A 31 16.21 17.40 8.70
C ALA A 31 15.59 16.00 8.91
N ASP A 32 14.35 15.81 8.50
CA ASP A 32 13.64 14.53 8.55
C ASP A 32 13.92 13.65 7.32
N ALA A 33 14.61 14.17 6.33
CA ALA A 33 14.93 13.42 5.12
C ALA A 33 15.99 12.34 5.39
N GLY A 34 15.71 11.13 4.98
CA GLY A 34 16.63 9.99 5.13
C GLY A 34 16.69 9.37 6.54
N VAL A 35 15.83 9.83 7.46
CA VAL A 35 15.71 9.24 8.81
C VAL A 35 14.33 8.63 9.03
N SER A 36 14.24 7.67 9.94
CA SER A 36 12.94 7.09 10.33
C SER A 36 12.15 8.10 11.15
N VAL A 37 10.96 8.45 10.69
CA VAL A 37 10.09 9.46 11.31
C VAL A 37 8.73 8.85 11.63
N HIS A 38 8.24 9.12 12.84
CA HIS A 38 6.87 8.79 13.19
C HIS A 38 5.90 9.74 12.49
N LEU A 39 5.00 9.20 11.70
CA LEU A 39 3.90 9.92 11.04
C LEU A 39 2.59 9.68 11.79
N ASP A 40 1.77 10.72 11.96
CA ASP A 40 0.37 10.52 12.36
C ASP A 40 -0.47 9.99 11.18
N GLY A 41 -1.73 9.60 11.45
CA GLY A 41 -2.58 8.98 10.44
C GLY A 41 -2.79 9.85 9.18
N LEU A 42 -2.95 11.17 9.35
CA LEU A 42 -3.12 12.08 8.21
C LEU A 42 -1.80 12.28 7.44
N GLN A 43 -0.67 12.35 8.13
CA GLN A 43 0.64 12.40 7.50
C GLN A 43 0.94 11.10 6.72
N ALA A 44 0.60 9.95 7.27
CA ALA A 44 0.78 8.65 6.62
C ALA A 44 -0.06 8.56 5.31
N VAL A 45 -1.33 8.95 5.36
CA VAL A 45 -2.17 9.03 4.16
C VAL A 45 -1.62 10.07 3.17
N SER A 46 -1.16 11.22 3.66
CA SER A 46 -0.56 12.27 2.83
C SER A 46 0.69 11.81 2.11
N TYR A 47 1.53 10.99 2.75
CA TYR A 47 2.70 10.34 2.15
C TYR A 47 2.29 9.39 1.01
N ALA A 48 1.30 8.52 1.24
CA ALA A 48 0.80 7.59 0.22
C ALA A 48 0.13 8.30 -0.97
N ARG A 49 -0.35 9.54 -0.79
CA ARG A 49 -1.02 10.36 -1.81
C ARG A 49 -0.11 11.25 -2.62
N ILE A 50 1.20 11.29 -2.38
CA ILE A 50 2.14 12.10 -3.15
C ILE A 50 2.09 11.70 -4.63
N ARG A 51 1.80 12.66 -5.51
CA ARG A 51 1.71 12.45 -6.97
C ARG A 51 2.59 13.38 -7.81
N LYS A 52 2.97 14.53 -7.26
CA LYS A 52 3.67 15.58 -8.02
C LYS A 52 5.19 15.48 -7.95
N LEU A 53 5.70 14.52 -7.18
CA LEU A 53 7.14 14.34 -6.99
C LEU A 53 7.76 13.45 -8.07
N ASP A 54 7.00 12.44 -8.52
CA ASP A 54 7.48 11.37 -9.39
C ASP A 54 6.31 10.65 -10.10
N ASN A 55 6.54 9.46 -10.61
CA ASN A 55 5.57 8.65 -11.36
C ASN A 55 4.71 7.76 -10.45
N ASP A 56 3.72 7.08 -11.06
CA ASP A 56 2.80 6.17 -10.36
C ASP A 56 3.49 4.93 -9.78
N ILE A 57 4.62 4.50 -10.33
CA ILE A 57 5.41 3.38 -9.81
C ILE A 57 5.97 3.75 -8.43
N GLN A 58 6.54 4.95 -8.29
CA GLN A 58 7.08 5.45 -7.02
C GLN A 58 5.96 5.69 -5.99
N ARG A 59 4.78 6.15 -6.44
CA ARG A 59 3.60 6.24 -5.57
C ARG A 59 3.21 4.86 -5.03
N GLY A 60 3.14 3.85 -5.89
CA GLY A 60 2.88 2.46 -5.49
C GLY A 60 3.90 1.96 -4.47
N SER A 61 5.18 2.26 -4.66
CA SER A 61 6.24 1.93 -3.70
C SER A 61 6.00 2.58 -2.33
N ARG A 62 5.67 3.88 -2.27
CA ARG A 62 5.33 4.55 -1.00
C ARG A 62 4.14 3.91 -0.28
N GLN A 63 3.11 3.51 -1.03
CA GLN A 63 1.95 2.81 -0.46
C GLN A 63 2.34 1.48 0.15
N ARG A 64 3.20 0.70 -0.49
CA ARG A 64 3.71 -0.58 0.02
C ARG A 64 4.59 -0.39 1.26
N ILE A 65 5.49 0.60 1.25
CA ILE A 65 6.31 0.95 2.43
C ILE A 65 5.42 1.27 3.62
N LEU A 66 4.37 2.06 3.41
CA LEU A 66 3.41 2.39 4.46
C LEU A 66 2.68 1.16 4.99
N LEU A 67 2.20 0.28 4.10
CA LEU A 67 1.53 -0.97 4.49
C LEU A 67 2.47 -1.89 5.28
N GLN A 68 3.73 -2.03 4.85
CA GLN A 68 4.72 -2.82 5.58
C GLN A 68 4.99 -2.24 6.97
N ALA A 69 5.13 -0.91 7.08
CA ALA A 69 5.33 -0.25 8.38
C ALA A 69 4.13 -0.43 9.32
N LEU A 70 2.91 -0.36 8.78
CA LEU A 70 1.68 -0.62 9.55
C LEU A 70 1.61 -2.08 10.02
N LEU A 71 1.92 -3.03 9.16
CA LEU A 71 1.93 -4.46 9.52
C LEU A 71 2.98 -4.74 10.61
N ASN A 72 4.20 -4.24 10.45
CA ASN A 72 5.25 -4.40 11.45
C ASN A 72 4.79 -3.86 12.81
N LYS A 73 4.23 -2.64 12.82
CA LYS A 73 3.71 -2.03 14.05
C LYS A 73 2.53 -2.79 14.66
N MET A 74 1.67 -3.37 13.83
CA MET A 74 0.59 -4.24 14.31
C MET A 74 1.15 -5.50 14.96
N MET A 75 2.13 -6.13 14.35
CA MET A 75 2.74 -7.38 14.84
C MET A 75 3.46 -7.21 16.19
N GLU A 76 4.05 -6.04 16.44
CA GLU A 76 4.70 -5.74 17.72
C GLU A 76 3.76 -5.85 18.93
N ASN A 77 2.46 -5.56 18.74
CA ASN A 77 1.48 -5.44 19.83
C ASN A 77 0.16 -6.16 19.51
N ILE A 78 0.20 -7.22 18.71
CA ILE A 78 -1.02 -7.90 18.32
C ILE A 78 -1.55 -8.75 19.47
N THR A 79 -2.78 -8.45 19.86
CA THR A 79 -3.57 -9.22 20.83
C THR A 79 -4.93 -9.52 20.21
N PRO A 80 -5.68 -10.50 20.72
CA PRO A 80 -7.06 -10.73 20.28
C PRO A 80 -7.94 -9.47 20.37
N SER A 81 -7.73 -8.63 21.38
CA SER A 81 -8.46 -7.36 21.52
C SER A 81 -8.06 -6.33 20.48
N THR A 82 -6.77 -6.24 20.13
CA THR A 82 -6.28 -5.36 19.06
C THR A 82 -6.85 -5.78 17.71
N LEU A 83 -6.86 -7.09 17.43
CA LEU A 83 -7.45 -7.63 16.21
C LEU A 83 -8.95 -7.32 16.11
N MET A 84 -9.70 -7.48 17.19
CA MET A 84 -11.12 -7.13 17.24
C MET A 84 -11.35 -5.64 17.01
N SER A 85 -10.55 -4.77 17.61
CA SER A 85 -10.62 -3.31 17.42
C SER A 85 -10.35 -2.91 15.97
N LEU A 86 -9.38 -3.56 15.32
CA LEU A 86 -9.11 -3.37 13.90
C LEU A 86 -10.28 -3.83 13.03
N ALA A 87 -10.84 -5.01 13.31
CA ALA A 87 -11.99 -5.52 12.57
C ALA A 87 -13.20 -4.56 12.68
N VAL A 88 -13.51 -4.08 13.88
CA VAL A 88 -14.60 -3.10 14.11
C VAL A 88 -14.38 -1.80 13.36
N THR A 89 -13.12 -1.37 13.20
CA THR A 89 -12.78 -0.14 12.48
C THR A 89 -12.75 -0.33 10.97
N LEU A 90 -12.23 -1.45 10.48
CA LEU A 90 -11.99 -1.68 9.04
C LEU A 90 -13.24 -2.20 8.32
N ILE A 91 -13.99 -3.12 8.92
CA ILE A 91 -15.15 -3.77 8.27
C ILE A 91 -16.18 -2.75 7.77
N PRO A 92 -16.60 -1.74 8.54
CA PRO A 92 -17.59 -0.75 8.07
C PRO A 92 -17.09 0.13 6.91
N ASN A 93 -15.76 0.23 6.75
CA ASN A 93 -15.11 1.07 5.74
C ASN A 93 -14.56 0.27 4.56
N THR A 94 -14.88 -1.04 4.47
CA THR A 94 -14.39 -1.94 3.44
C THR A 94 -15.55 -2.61 2.74
N SER A 95 -15.50 -2.69 1.42
CA SER A 95 -16.42 -3.52 0.63
C SER A 95 -15.72 -4.82 0.25
N THR A 96 -16.27 -5.94 0.68
CA THR A 96 -15.71 -7.28 0.44
C THR A 96 -16.83 -8.31 0.27
N ASN A 97 -16.54 -9.37 -0.44
CA ASN A 97 -17.40 -10.56 -0.54
C ASN A 97 -17.11 -11.62 0.55
N LEU A 98 -16.17 -11.34 1.45
CA LEU A 98 -15.89 -12.20 2.59
C LEU A 98 -16.90 -11.93 3.71
N ASP A 99 -17.45 -12.97 4.29
CA ASP A 99 -18.28 -12.85 5.49
C ASP A 99 -17.41 -12.65 6.76
N VAL A 100 -18.02 -12.14 7.81
CA VAL A 100 -17.31 -11.85 9.08
C VAL A 100 -16.67 -13.10 9.68
N PRO A 101 -17.31 -14.28 9.73
CA PRO A 101 -16.67 -15.51 10.19
C PRO A 101 -15.39 -15.86 9.44
N THR A 102 -15.41 -15.75 8.10
CA THR A 102 -14.23 -16.01 7.26
C THR A 102 -13.12 -15.02 7.54
N ILE A 103 -13.43 -13.72 7.70
CA ILE A 103 -12.44 -12.69 8.06
C ILE A 103 -11.79 -13.02 9.41
N LEU A 104 -12.57 -13.39 10.42
CA LEU A 104 -12.05 -13.76 11.74
C LEU A 104 -11.21 -15.03 11.68
N GLN A 105 -11.62 -16.04 10.91
CA GLN A 105 -10.86 -17.27 10.72
C GLN A 105 -9.51 -17.00 10.02
N LEU A 106 -9.50 -16.17 8.99
CA LEU A 106 -8.26 -15.74 8.33
C LEU A 106 -7.36 -14.97 9.30
N GLY A 107 -7.92 -14.05 10.08
CA GLY A 107 -7.18 -13.30 11.09
C GLY A 107 -6.55 -14.20 12.15
N THR A 108 -7.26 -15.22 12.65
CA THR A 108 -6.72 -16.17 13.64
C THR A 108 -5.62 -17.06 13.05
N LYS A 109 -5.78 -17.52 11.80
CA LYS A 109 -4.73 -18.26 11.07
C LYS A 109 -3.49 -17.38 10.86
N PHE A 110 -3.71 -16.13 10.52
CA PHE A 110 -2.67 -15.13 10.38
C PHE A 110 -1.87 -14.98 11.68
N LEU A 111 -2.53 -14.82 12.83
CA LEU A 111 -1.89 -14.76 14.13
C LEU A 111 -1.11 -16.03 14.50
N ALA A 112 -1.67 -17.19 14.16
CA ALA A 112 -1.06 -18.49 14.47
C ALA A 112 0.19 -18.79 13.65
N ALA A 113 0.35 -18.18 12.48
CA ALA A 113 1.52 -18.36 11.62
C ALA A 113 2.80 -17.73 12.19
N GLY A 114 2.67 -16.73 13.07
CA GLY A 114 3.75 -16.21 13.94
C GLY A 114 4.87 -15.43 13.25
N ASP A 115 5.12 -15.67 11.98
CA ASP A 115 6.16 -15.01 11.21
C ASP A 115 5.62 -14.49 9.89
N PHE A 116 5.71 -13.19 9.65
CA PHE A 116 5.19 -12.53 8.46
C PHE A 116 6.27 -11.78 7.73
N SER A 117 6.58 -12.24 6.54
CA SER A 117 7.25 -11.44 5.55
C SER A 117 6.26 -11.09 4.44
N LEU A 118 6.08 -9.81 4.15
CA LEU A 118 5.48 -9.40 2.89
C LEU A 118 6.54 -9.52 1.81
N SER A 119 6.32 -10.41 0.86
CA SER A 119 7.07 -10.40 -0.37
C SER A 119 6.31 -9.60 -1.42
N GLU A 120 7.05 -8.84 -2.20
CA GLU A 120 6.51 -7.91 -3.19
C GLU A 120 6.81 -8.41 -4.60
N PHE A 121 5.78 -8.38 -5.45
CA PHE A 121 5.93 -8.63 -6.88
C PHE A 121 5.14 -7.58 -7.66
N SER A 122 5.75 -7.00 -8.67
CA SER A 122 5.12 -5.95 -9.49
C SER A 122 4.90 -6.42 -10.92
N VAL A 123 3.69 -6.19 -11.44
CA VAL A 123 3.32 -6.38 -12.84
C VAL A 123 2.99 -4.99 -13.42
N PRO A 124 3.54 -4.62 -14.58
CA PRO A 124 4.45 -5.37 -15.44
C PRO A 124 5.87 -5.50 -14.87
N VAL A 125 6.53 -6.66 -15.13
CA VAL A 125 7.93 -6.87 -14.72
C VAL A 125 8.88 -5.97 -15.49
N GLU A 126 10.05 -5.72 -14.92
CA GLU A 126 11.04 -4.82 -15.50
C GLU A 126 11.41 -5.22 -16.95
N ASN A 127 11.57 -4.24 -17.81
CA ASN A 127 11.86 -4.42 -19.24
C ASN A 127 10.81 -5.23 -20.05
N SER A 128 9.58 -5.37 -19.55
CA SER A 128 8.47 -6.02 -20.26
C SER A 128 7.40 -5.03 -20.74
N TRP A 129 7.58 -3.75 -20.52
CA TRP A 129 6.59 -2.71 -20.79
C TRP A 129 7.20 -1.42 -21.35
N LYS A 130 6.35 -0.59 -21.96
CA LYS A 130 6.72 0.74 -22.47
C LYS A 130 5.51 1.67 -22.41
N TYR A 131 5.78 2.99 -22.39
CA TYR A 131 4.75 3.98 -22.61
C TYR A 131 4.45 4.12 -24.10
N GLU A 132 3.19 4.17 -24.46
CA GLU A 132 2.71 4.47 -25.80
C GLU A 132 1.58 5.52 -25.73
N THR A 133 1.43 6.32 -26.78
CA THR A 133 0.29 7.22 -26.92
C THR A 133 -0.74 6.57 -27.84
N LYS A 134 -1.96 6.34 -27.35
CA LYS A 134 -3.08 5.84 -28.13
C LYS A 134 -4.26 6.76 -27.92
N GLN A 135 -4.83 7.27 -29.02
CA GLN A 135 -5.99 8.17 -28.99
C GLN A 135 -5.80 9.35 -28.00
N ASP A 136 -4.66 10.04 -28.10
CA ASP A 136 -4.24 11.16 -27.24
C ASP A 136 -4.11 10.85 -25.75
N SER A 137 -4.13 9.58 -25.38
CA SER A 137 -3.91 9.10 -24.01
C SER A 137 -2.60 8.34 -23.88
N SER A 138 -1.84 8.64 -22.80
CA SER A 138 -0.66 7.84 -22.45
C SER A 138 -1.12 6.53 -21.85
N VAL A 139 -0.69 5.42 -22.45
CA VAL A 139 -0.99 4.06 -22.01
C VAL A 139 0.29 3.28 -21.80
N ILE A 140 0.24 2.25 -20.95
CA ILE A 140 1.31 1.27 -20.79
C ILE A 140 0.95 0.04 -21.63
N THR A 141 1.82 -0.33 -22.55
CA THR A 141 1.75 -1.60 -23.26
C THR A 141 2.81 -2.54 -22.69
N PHE A 142 2.49 -3.80 -22.54
CA PHE A 142 3.37 -4.78 -21.93
C PHE A 142 3.26 -6.16 -22.60
N ASP A 143 4.31 -6.97 -22.46
CA ASP A 143 4.33 -8.37 -22.88
C ASP A 143 3.52 -9.22 -21.90
N ALA A 144 2.29 -9.58 -22.28
CA ALA A 144 1.38 -10.34 -21.42
C ALA A 144 1.93 -11.74 -21.11
N ALA A 145 2.49 -12.45 -22.09
CA ALA A 145 2.99 -13.80 -21.91
C ALA A 145 4.14 -13.84 -20.87
N ARG A 146 5.11 -12.95 -21.03
CA ARG A 146 6.22 -12.81 -20.09
C ARG A 146 5.76 -12.46 -18.68
N ASN A 147 4.77 -11.57 -18.55
CA ASN A 147 4.26 -11.15 -17.25
C ASN A 147 3.45 -12.26 -16.55
N VAL A 148 2.64 -13.02 -17.29
CA VAL A 148 1.92 -14.19 -16.75
C VAL A 148 2.90 -15.26 -16.29
N GLN A 149 3.91 -15.57 -17.08
CA GLN A 149 4.95 -16.51 -16.69
C GLN A 149 5.63 -16.09 -15.40
N ALA A 150 6.11 -14.85 -15.32
CA ALA A 150 6.81 -14.34 -14.13
C ALA A 150 5.92 -14.33 -12.88
N LEU A 151 4.62 -14.01 -13.03
CA LEU A 151 3.66 -14.04 -11.94
C LEU A 151 3.41 -15.47 -11.44
N HIS A 152 3.28 -16.45 -12.34
CA HIS A 152 3.10 -17.86 -11.97
C HIS A 152 4.34 -18.40 -11.25
N GLU A 153 5.54 -18.11 -11.78
CA GLU A 153 6.79 -18.51 -11.14
C GLU A 153 6.90 -17.91 -9.71
N TYR A 154 6.49 -16.66 -9.54
CA TYR A 154 6.50 -16.02 -8.23
C TYR A 154 5.50 -16.63 -7.23
N ILE A 155 4.28 -16.94 -7.67
CA ILE A 155 3.21 -17.45 -6.78
C ILE A 155 3.37 -18.95 -6.50
N TYR A 156 3.72 -19.73 -7.52
CA TYR A 156 3.70 -21.19 -7.47
C TYR A 156 5.07 -21.84 -7.47
N GLY A 157 6.15 -21.08 -7.68
CA GLY A 157 7.50 -21.58 -7.86
C GLY A 157 7.78 -22.13 -9.26
N GLU A 158 6.76 -22.22 -10.12
CA GLU A 158 6.85 -22.73 -11.49
C GLU A 158 5.82 -22.05 -12.41
N TYR A 159 6.11 -22.06 -13.71
CA TYR A 159 5.14 -21.60 -14.71
C TYR A 159 4.07 -22.66 -14.94
N ILE A 160 2.82 -22.29 -14.77
CA ILE A 160 1.66 -23.13 -15.07
C ILE A 160 1.01 -22.57 -16.36
N PRO A 161 1.19 -23.23 -17.53
CA PRO A 161 0.56 -22.78 -18.76
C PRO A 161 -0.97 -22.89 -18.65
N ALA A 162 -1.68 -21.95 -19.29
CA ALA A 162 -3.12 -22.07 -19.42
C ALA A 162 -3.46 -23.40 -20.12
N ALA A 163 -4.50 -24.09 -19.63
CA ALA A 163 -5.01 -25.27 -20.33
C ALA A 163 -5.40 -24.87 -21.77
N ALA A 164 -4.90 -25.58 -22.77
CA ALA A 164 -5.31 -25.38 -24.15
C ALA A 164 -6.82 -25.68 -24.25
N GLU A 165 -7.62 -24.67 -24.62
CA GLU A 165 -9.03 -24.84 -24.98
C GLU A 165 -9.19 -25.59 -26.29
#